data_c19680c4a191a7433b250996657bc979
#
_entry.id   c19680c4a191a7433b250996657bc979
#
_cell.length_a   1.000
_cell.length_b   1.000
_cell.length_c   1.000
_cell.angle_alpha   90.00
_cell.angle_beta   90.00
_cell.angle_gamma   90.00
#
_symmetry.space_group_name_H-M   'P 1'
#
loop_
_entity.id
_entity.type
_entity.pdbx_description
1 polymer ?
#
loop_
_entity_poly.entity_id
_entity_poly.type
_entity_poly.pdbx_seq_one_letter_code
_entity_poly.pdbx_strand_id
1 'polypeptide(L)'
;MLALALQLFIAAFSSFLVVGLVSLYDPGQVGGSEVDVAVTGDAAEDLIRASAAVRGVDARFYRSEASAMRAFQNYRATGIDAVIVAETRDERVFVRAVAPDSNVRTTVVVVQLRDVLRSFERAERADRAAFLSSTPLDLPREVESSPYFGFTYTILLPLLLVLPVFISGSITVDSVTEEIDRGTLELLRVAPVGLRDIVDGKVAAAAGLAPIQAGLWIVLLELNGTDVANAPVLVGLVAGLALLVCGLGAAVALAAPDRRAAQFLYSVGVLLVIGGGALLPHGPVTAAARLGIGSPATADFLAVAGVGVLAVAAYAGLRRLVGRVDADAL
;
A
#
# COMPACT_ATOMS: atom_id res chain seq x y z
N MET A 1 6.00 -7.86 -24.06
CA MET A 1 7.40 -8.08 -23.66
C MET A 1 7.92 -6.98 -22.73
N LEU A 2 7.79 -5.67 -23.09
CA LEU A 2 8.25 -4.57 -22.24
C LEU A 2 7.56 -4.54 -20.85
N ALA A 3 6.25 -4.76 -20.80
CA ALA A 3 5.49 -4.80 -19.55
C ALA A 3 5.93 -5.96 -18.62
N LEU A 4 6.18 -7.14 -19.18
CA LEU A 4 6.73 -8.28 -18.42
C LEU A 4 8.15 -8.01 -17.93
N ALA A 5 9.00 -7.40 -18.75
CA ALA A 5 10.34 -7.00 -18.35
C ALA A 5 10.30 -5.94 -17.23
N LEU A 6 9.40 -4.96 -17.32
CA LEU A 6 9.19 -3.94 -16.29
C LEU A 6 8.68 -4.57 -14.99
N GLN A 7 7.76 -5.54 -15.08
CA GLN A 7 7.26 -6.25 -13.90
C GLN A 7 8.34 -7.09 -13.22
N LEU A 8 9.16 -7.81 -14.00
CA LEU A 8 10.30 -8.55 -13.47
C LEU A 8 11.35 -7.62 -12.86
N PHE A 9 11.56 -6.44 -13.47
CA PHE A 9 12.43 -5.41 -12.91
C PHE A 9 11.90 -4.89 -11.57
N ILE A 10 10.60 -4.56 -11.50
CA ILE A 10 9.93 -4.14 -10.25
C ILE A 10 10.04 -5.26 -9.19
N ALA A 11 9.88 -6.53 -9.57
CA ALA A 11 10.05 -7.65 -8.65
C ALA A 11 11.48 -7.78 -8.11
N ALA A 12 12.47 -7.71 -9.00
CA ALA A 12 13.88 -7.81 -8.63
C ALA A 12 14.33 -6.63 -7.73
N PHE A 13 13.76 -5.45 -7.96
CA PHE A 13 14.04 -4.23 -7.20
C PHE A 13 12.99 -3.92 -6.12
N SER A 14 12.06 -4.85 -5.82
CA SER A 14 10.97 -4.63 -4.86
C SER A 14 11.50 -4.20 -3.48
N SER A 15 12.58 -4.78 -2.99
CA SER A 15 13.22 -4.39 -1.73
C SER A 15 13.69 -2.93 -1.76
N PHE A 16 14.31 -2.47 -2.85
CA PHE A 16 14.73 -1.08 -3.01
C PHE A 16 13.54 -0.12 -3.15
N LEU A 17 12.50 -0.53 -3.87
CA LEU A 17 11.27 0.25 -4.01
C LEU A 17 10.53 0.34 -2.68
N VAL A 18 10.45 -0.75 -1.93
CA VAL A 18 9.84 -0.77 -0.59
C VAL A 18 10.62 0.15 0.34
N VAL A 19 11.94 0.02 0.40
CA VAL A 19 12.79 0.90 1.21
C VAL A 19 12.63 2.37 0.80
N GLY A 20 12.65 2.66 -0.51
CA GLY A 20 12.48 4.03 -1.02
C GLY A 20 11.10 4.62 -0.75
N LEU A 21 10.02 3.85 -0.93
CA LEU A 21 8.65 4.29 -0.67
C LEU A 21 8.36 4.39 0.83
N VAL A 22 8.87 3.47 1.65
CA VAL A 22 8.74 3.54 3.11
C VAL A 22 9.50 4.73 3.65
N SER A 23 10.70 5.05 3.11
CA SER A 23 11.44 6.25 3.52
C SER A 23 10.70 7.55 3.18
N LEU A 24 9.83 7.53 2.17
CA LEU A 24 8.94 8.66 1.84
C LEU A 24 7.69 8.71 2.74
N TYR A 25 7.16 7.55 3.12
CA TYR A 25 5.94 7.42 3.93
C TYR A 25 6.22 7.56 5.43
N ASP A 26 7.28 6.93 5.91
CA ASP A 26 7.75 6.98 7.29
C ASP A 26 9.28 7.09 7.34
N PRO A 27 9.82 8.30 7.17
CA PRO A 27 11.27 8.53 7.13
C PRO A 27 12.02 8.09 8.38
N GLY A 28 11.33 7.98 9.52
CA GLY A 28 11.91 7.57 10.81
C GLY A 28 12.26 6.09 10.92
N GLN A 29 11.70 5.26 10.03
CA GLN A 29 11.87 3.81 10.09
C GLN A 29 12.95 3.25 9.15
N VAL A 30 13.45 4.05 8.22
CA VAL A 30 14.52 3.63 7.30
C VAL A 30 15.87 4.03 7.88
N GLY A 31 16.60 3.04 8.36
CA GLY A 31 17.91 3.23 8.97
C GLY A 31 18.85 4.08 8.11
N GLY A 32 19.20 5.25 8.60
CA GLY A 32 20.09 6.21 7.97
C GLY A 32 20.03 7.62 8.58
N SER A 33 18.98 7.95 9.30
CA SER A 33 18.88 9.20 10.05
C SER A 33 18.70 8.92 11.54
N GLU A 34 19.80 8.61 12.21
CA GLU A 34 19.86 8.64 13.66
C GLU A 34 19.54 10.06 14.13
N VAL A 35 18.57 10.19 15.03
CA VAL A 35 18.16 11.47 15.62
C VAL A 35 18.88 11.63 16.93
N ASP A 36 19.84 12.55 16.97
CA ASP A 36 20.59 12.88 18.19
C ASP A 36 19.78 13.81 19.08
N VAL A 37 19.45 13.38 20.28
CA VAL A 37 18.62 14.12 21.22
C VAL A 37 19.43 14.50 22.47
N ALA A 38 19.48 15.78 22.78
CA ALA A 38 20.03 16.26 24.05
C ALA A 38 18.96 16.17 25.15
N VAL A 39 19.23 15.41 26.20
CA VAL A 39 18.33 15.22 27.32
C VAL A 39 18.89 15.89 28.58
N THR A 40 18.04 16.61 29.33
CA THR A 40 18.41 17.26 30.57
C THR A 40 17.24 17.30 31.57
N GLY A 41 17.54 17.52 32.85
CA GLY A 41 16.56 17.59 33.94
C GLY A 41 16.67 16.41 34.89
N ASP A 42 15.81 16.40 35.92
CA ASP A 42 15.88 15.46 37.03
C ASP A 42 15.48 14.02 36.62
N ALA A 43 14.57 13.90 35.64
CA ALA A 43 14.12 12.62 35.09
C ALA A 43 14.86 12.23 33.77
N ALA A 44 16.03 12.84 33.55
CA ALA A 44 16.79 12.60 32.28
C ALA A 44 17.25 11.17 32.13
N GLU A 45 17.64 10.48 33.21
CA GLU A 45 18.12 9.10 33.17
C GLU A 45 17.01 8.13 32.75
N ASP A 46 15.80 8.31 33.24
CA ASP A 46 14.66 7.49 32.92
C ASP A 46 14.22 7.71 31.46
N LEU A 47 14.31 8.97 30.99
CA LEU A 47 14.04 9.31 29.61
C LEU A 47 15.08 8.70 28.64
N ILE A 48 16.38 8.72 28.99
CA ILE A 48 17.43 8.08 28.21
C ILE A 48 17.22 6.56 28.16
N ARG A 49 16.83 5.96 29.29
CA ARG A 49 16.49 4.53 29.31
C ARG A 49 15.29 4.20 28.41
N ALA A 50 14.28 5.06 28.41
CA ALA A 50 13.12 4.90 27.55
C ALA A 50 13.45 5.11 26.06
N SER A 51 14.39 6.03 25.75
CA SER A 51 14.84 6.28 24.37
C SER A 51 15.63 5.11 23.79
N ALA A 52 16.35 4.36 24.61
CA ALA A 52 17.08 3.15 24.17
C ALA A 52 16.15 2.05 23.63
N ALA A 53 14.85 2.07 23.96
CA ALA A 53 13.84 1.17 23.41
C ALA A 53 13.30 1.65 22.05
N VAL A 54 13.66 2.86 21.60
CA VAL A 54 13.20 3.44 20.33
C VAL A 54 14.34 3.40 19.31
N ARG A 55 14.13 2.75 18.18
CA ARG A 55 15.15 2.66 17.12
C ARG A 55 15.37 4.01 16.46
N GLY A 56 16.63 4.32 16.10
CA GLY A 56 16.98 5.53 15.38
C GLY A 56 17.02 6.79 16.23
N VAL A 57 17.12 6.66 17.56
CA VAL A 57 17.31 7.78 18.49
C VAL A 57 18.56 7.54 19.33
N ASP A 58 19.50 8.48 19.32
CA ASP A 58 20.65 8.53 20.25
C ASP A 58 20.44 9.68 21.25
N ALA A 59 20.15 9.32 22.50
CA ALA A 59 19.89 10.29 23.55
C ALA A 59 21.14 10.52 24.41
N ARG A 60 21.58 11.79 24.49
CA ARG A 60 22.79 12.18 25.25
C ARG A 60 22.44 13.10 26.40
N PHE A 61 22.98 12.81 27.58
CA PHE A 61 22.78 13.61 28.77
C PHE A 61 23.52 14.94 28.68
N TYR A 62 22.83 16.03 29.06
CA TYR A 62 23.38 17.37 29.23
C TYR A 62 23.10 17.89 30.64
N ARG A 63 24.11 18.46 31.28
CA ARG A 63 24.02 18.90 32.67
C ARG A 63 23.08 20.08 32.93
N SER A 64 22.75 20.86 31.92
CA SER A 64 21.83 21.98 32.01
C SER A 64 21.11 22.24 30.72
N GLU A 65 19.90 22.81 30.81
CA GLU A 65 19.10 23.22 29.66
C GLU A 65 19.88 24.19 28.75
N ALA A 66 20.62 25.14 29.35
CA ALA A 66 21.43 26.10 28.60
C ALA A 66 22.54 25.43 27.76
N SER A 67 23.12 24.32 28.24
CA SER A 67 24.12 23.56 27.48
C SER A 67 23.49 22.73 26.38
N ALA A 68 22.35 22.10 26.63
CA ALA A 68 21.58 21.35 25.63
C ALA A 68 21.09 22.28 24.51
N MET A 69 20.57 23.46 24.86
CA MET A 69 20.07 24.43 23.91
C MET A 69 21.19 25.02 23.03
N ARG A 70 22.37 25.27 23.59
CA ARG A 70 23.55 25.69 22.81
C ARG A 70 24.00 24.61 21.84
N ALA A 71 23.96 23.34 22.26
CA ALA A 71 24.29 22.22 21.38
C ALA A 71 23.30 22.13 20.20
N PHE A 72 22.02 22.29 20.48
CA PHE A 72 20.95 22.31 19.47
C PHE A 72 21.11 23.48 18.49
N GLN A 73 21.38 24.68 18.99
CA GLN A 73 21.60 25.87 18.15
C GLN A 73 22.85 25.72 17.27
N ASN A 74 23.86 24.98 17.74
CA ASN A 74 25.09 24.71 16.99
C ASN A 74 25.07 23.34 16.31
N TYR A 75 23.94 22.99 15.70
CA TYR A 75 23.68 21.71 15.04
C TYR A 75 24.85 21.23 14.15
N ARG A 76 25.45 22.12 13.36
CA ARG A 76 26.52 21.78 12.43
C ARG A 76 27.78 21.20 13.12
N ALA A 77 28.02 21.56 14.38
CA ALA A 77 29.17 21.09 15.13
C ALA A 77 28.83 19.92 16.05
N THR A 78 27.60 19.84 16.54
CA THR A 78 27.18 18.89 17.58
C THR A 78 26.33 17.73 17.05
N GLY A 79 25.63 17.92 15.94
CA GLY A 79 24.67 16.98 15.35
C GLY A 79 23.34 16.89 16.10
N ILE A 80 23.13 17.65 17.18
CA ILE A 80 21.92 17.55 18.01
C ILE A 80 20.70 18.06 17.26
N ASP A 81 19.74 17.15 17.02
CA ASP A 81 18.49 17.41 16.28
C ASP A 81 17.36 17.94 17.15
N ALA A 82 17.37 17.61 18.45
CA ALA A 82 16.31 18.02 19.38
C ALA A 82 16.81 18.12 20.81
N VAL A 83 16.03 18.81 21.65
CA VAL A 83 16.26 18.90 23.10
C VAL A 83 15.02 18.42 23.83
N ILE A 84 15.21 17.57 24.84
CA ILE A 84 14.16 17.20 25.80
C ILE A 84 14.60 17.61 27.20
N VAL A 85 13.72 18.36 27.85
CA VAL A 85 13.87 18.77 29.25
C VAL A 85 12.83 18.01 30.07
N ALA A 86 13.25 17.16 30.99
CA ALA A 86 12.39 16.37 31.87
C ALA A 86 12.59 16.80 33.34
N GLU A 87 11.65 17.55 33.90
CA GLU A 87 11.70 18.06 35.28
C GLU A 87 10.61 17.40 36.11
N THR A 88 10.96 17.06 37.36
CA THR A 88 9.99 16.56 38.33
C THR A 88 9.53 17.72 39.22
N ARG A 89 8.21 17.97 39.25
CA ARG A 89 7.56 18.95 40.11
C ARG A 89 6.33 18.33 40.77
N ASP A 90 6.19 18.43 42.05
CA ASP A 90 5.04 17.90 42.82
C ASP A 90 4.71 16.45 42.47
N GLU A 91 5.74 15.59 42.48
CA GLU A 91 5.65 14.15 42.11
C GLU A 91 5.18 13.88 40.66
N ARG A 92 5.12 14.90 39.80
CA ARG A 92 4.78 14.79 38.40
C ARG A 92 5.98 15.12 37.54
N VAL A 93 6.14 14.36 36.44
CA VAL A 93 7.18 14.62 35.46
C VAL A 93 6.60 15.51 34.36
N PHE A 94 7.20 16.68 34.18
CA PHE A 94 6.90 17.58 33.07
C PHE A 94 7.98 17.45 32.01
N VAL A 95 7.56 17.15 30.80
CA VAL A 95 8.49 16.99 29.68
C VAL A 95 8.22 18.08 28.67
N ARG A 96 9.26 18.80 28.27
CA ARG A 96 9.26 19.80 27.22
C ARG A 96 10.23 19.37 26.12
N ALA A 97 9.77 19.26 24.89
CA ALA A 97 10.59 18.95 23.74
C ALA A 97 10.71 20.17 22.82
N VAL A 98 11.91 20.40 22.29
CA VAL A 98 12.22 21.45 21.31
C VAL A 98 12.77 20.76 20.07
N ALA A 99 12.12 21.03 18.93
CA ALA A 99 12.49 20.49 17.62
C ALA A 99 12.73 21.66 16.63
N PRO A 100 13.43 21.43 15.50
CA PRO A 100 13.69 22.49 14.52
C PRO A 100 12.42 22.95 13.78
N ASP A 101 12.41 24.23 13.35
CA ASP A 101 11.24 24.95 12.80
C ASP A 101 11.04 24.74 11.32
N SER A 102 10.95 23.80 10.66
CA SER A 102 10.68 23.65 9.21
C SER A 102 11.79 23.01 8.36
N ASN A 103 11.68 21.71 8.19
CA ASN A 103 12.37 20.92 7.16
C ASN A 103 11.68 19.56 7.08
N VAL A 104 11.89 18.82 5.99
CA VAL A 104 11.49 17.40 5.89
C VAL A 104 12.04 16.61 7.08
N ARG A 105 13.24 16.95 7.56
CA ARG A 105 13.87 16.37 8.77
C ARG A 105 13.08 16.65 10.06
N THR A 106 12.38 17.77 10.17
CA THR A 106 11.52 18.10 11.32
C THR A 106 10.44 17.04 11.55
N THR A 107 9.82 16.53 10.47
CA THR A 107 8.80 15.49 10.58
C THR A 107 9.38 14.22 11.20
N VAL A 108 10.59 13.80 10.78
CA VAL A 108 11.28 12.62 11.33
C VAL A 108 11.58 12.83 12.82
N VAL A 109 12.17 13.97 13.16
CA VAL A 109 12.49 14.33 14.55
C VAL A 109 11.25 14.33 15.43
N VAL A 110 10.14 14.94 15.00
CA VAL A 110 8.88 15.00 15.77
C VAL A 110 8.28 13.61 15.96
N VAL A 111 8.29 12.74 14.94
CA VAL A 111 7.79 11.36 15.05
C VAL A 111 8.63 10.58 16.06
N GLN A 112 9.96 10.63 15.94
CA GLN A 112 10.88 9.95 16.86
C GLN A 112 10.73 10.46 18.30
N LEU A 113 10.64 11.77 18.49
CA LEU A 113 10.40 12.36 19.82
C LEU A 113 9.08 11.88 20.43
N ARG A 114 8.03 11.80 19.63
CA ARG A 114 6.72 11.29 20.08
C ARG A 114 6.81 9.84 20.54
N ASP A 115 7.57 9.01 19.84
CA ASP A 115 7.74 7.60 20.20
C ASP A 115 8.58 7.44 21.48
N VAL A 116 9.63 8.25 21.64
CA VAL A 116 10.39 8.35 22.91
C VAL A 116 9.48 8.76 24.08
N LEU A 117 8.67 9.80 23.90
CA LEU A 117 7.76 10.27 24.94
C LEU A 117 6.70 9.24 25.30
N ARG A 118 6.18 8.49 24.33
CA ARG A 118 5.25 7.37 24.58
C ARG A 118 5.92 6.22 25.30
N SER A 119 7.16 5.88 24.95
CA SER A 119 7.94 4.86 25.66
C SER A 119 8.19 5.26 27.10
N PHE A 120 8.57 6.51 27.32
CA PHE A 120 8.78 7.10 28.65
C PHE A 120 7.48 7.11 29.48
N GLU A 121 6.36 7.56 28.90
CA GLU A 121 5.06 7.57 29.58
C GLU A 121 4.63 6.16 30.01
N ARG A 122 4.86 5.14 29.17
CA ARG A 122 4.57 3.74 29.50
C ARG A 122 5.42 3.25 30.67
N ALA A 123 6.72 3.54 30.66
CA ALA A 123 7.63 3.15 31.74
C ALA A 123 7.21 3.82 33.06
N GLU A 124 6.98 5.14 33.06
CA GLU A 124 6.52 5.89 34.23
C GLU A 124 5.18 5.37 34.80
N ARG A 125 4.24 5.03 33.95
CA ARG A 125 2.97 4.44 34.39
C ARG A 125 3.13 3.06 34.99
N ALA A 126 4.05 2.25 34.46
CA ALA A 126 4.36 0.92 35.02
C ALA A 126 5.01 1.05 36.39
N ASP A 127 6.00 1.93 36.54
CA ASP A 127 6.71 2.16 37.80
C ASP A 127 5.80 2.75 38.90
N ARG A 128 4.81 3.56 38.49
CA ARG A 128 3.84 4.18 39.42
C ARG A 128 2.48 3.45 39.43
N ALA A 129 2.40 2.21 39.00
CA ALA A 129 1.15 1.45 38.92
C ALA A 129 0.39 1.39 40.25
N ALA A 130 1.10 1.35 41.39
CA ALA A 130 0.52 1.33 42.71
C ALA A 130 -0.23 2.63 43.10
N PHE A 131 0.06 3.76 42.44
CA PHE A 131 -0.54 5.07 42.72
C PHE A 131 -1.61 5.46 41.69
N LEU A 132 -1.87 4.61 40.68
CA LEU A 132 -2.87 4.89 39.67
C LEU A 132 -4.28 4.53 40.18
N SER A 133 -5.27 5.34 39.81
CA SER A 133 -6.68 5.12 40.15
C SER A 133 -7.29 3.88 39.47
N SER A 134 -6.65 3.38 38.41
CA SER A 134 -7.00 2.11 37.74
C SER A 134 -5.72 1.41 37.30
N THR A 135 -5.68 0.09 37.45
CA THR A 135 -4.55 -0.73 36.99
C THR A 135 -4.40 -0.57 35.49
N PRO A 136 -3.19 -0.25 34.98
CA PRO A 136 -2.95 -0.23 33.56
C PRO A 136 -3.25 -1.61 32.96
N LEU A 137 -3.94 -1.64 31.81
CA LEU A 137 -4.05 -2.87 31.02
C LEU A 137 -2.64 -3.35 30.66
N ASP A 138 -2.35 -4.62 30.97
CA ASP A 138 -1.15 -5.27 30.45
C ASP A 138 -1.23 -5.26 28.93
N LEU A 139 -0.51 -4.32 28.31
CA LEU A 139 -0.38 -4.31 26.88
C LEU A 139 0.48 -5.51 26.48
N PRO A 140 0.07 -6.31 25.50
CA PRO A 140 0.92 -7.35 24.95
C PRO A 140 2.29 -6.73 24.60
N ARG A 141 3.37 -7.46 24.90
CA ARG A 141 4.71 -7.05 24.43
C ARG A 141 4.61 -6.70 22.96
N GLU A 142 5.08 -5.51 22.58
CA GLU A 142 5.20 -5.18 21.16
C GLU A 142 5.99 -6.31 20.49
N VAL A 143 5.30 -7.12 19.71
CA VAL A 143 5.96 -8.02 18.80
C VAL A 143 6.76 -7.10 17.86
N GLU A 144 8.05 -7.35 17.68
CA GLU A 144 8.87 -6.64 16.70
C GLU A 144 8.22 -6.80 15.33
N SER A 145 7.22 -5.98 15.03
CA SER A 145 6.68 -5.90 13.68
C SER A 145 7.72 -5.21 12.83
N SER A 146 8.08 -5.84 11.71
CA SER A 146 8.90 -5.17 10.70
C SER A 146 8.33 -3.76 10.45
N PRO A 147 9.15 -2.70 10.47
CA PRO A 147 8.70 -1.34 10.15
C PRO A 147 7.96 -1.26 8.81
N TYR A 148 8.22 -2.22 7.94
CA TYR A 148 7.61 -2.33 6.61
C TYR A 148 6.27 -3.06 6.60
N PHE A 149 5.85 -3.67 7.72
CA PHE A 149 4.64 -4.49 7.81
C PHE A 149 3.40 -3.71 7.36
N GLY A 150 3.18 -2.53 7.95
CA GLY A 150 2.03 -1.69 7.61
C GLY A 150 2.01 -1.31 6.13
N PHE A 151 3.15 -0.86 5.58
CA PHE A 151 3.28 -0.49 4.17
C PHE A 151 3.07 -1.69 3.24
N THR A 152 3.68 -2.82 3.55
CA THR A 152 3.64 -4.02 2.70
C THR A 152 2.20 -4.49 2.49
N TYR A 153 1.40 -4.60 3.53
CA TYR A 153 0.04 -5.11 3.40
C TYR A 153 -0.99 -4.05 3.03
N THR A 154 -0.78 -2.78 3.41
CA THR A 154 -1.77 -1.72 3.14
C THR A 154 -1.61 -1.11 1.75
N ILE A 155 -0.39 -1.06 1.23
CA ILE A 155 -0.09 -0.39 -0.03
C ILE A 155 0.53 -1.35 -1.05
N LEU A 156 1.64 -2.03 -0.72
CA LEU A 156 2.40 -2.81 -1.69
C LEU A 156 1.59 -4.01 -2.21
N LEU A 157 1.04 -4.82 -1.32
CA LEU A 157 0.27 -6.01 -1.72
C LEU A 157 -0.95 -5.65 -2.56
N PRO A 158 -1.86 -4.73 -2.17
CA PRO A 158 -2.95 -4.32 -3.03
C PRO A 158 -2.49 -3.74 -4.38
N LEU A 159 -1.42 -2.96 -4.41
CA LEU A 159 -0.87 -2.41 -5.65
C LEU A 159 -0.39 -3.52 -6.59
N LEU A 160 0.36 -4.50 -6.08
CA LEU A 160 0.85 -5.66 -6.86
C LEU A 160 -0.29 -6.53 -7.39
N LEU A 161 -1.43 -6.59 -6.69
CA LEU A 161 -2.61 -7.33 -7.14
C LEU A 161 -3.44 -6.56 -8.17
N VAL A 162 -3.54 -5.23 -8.04
CA VAL A 162 -4.33 -4.38 -8.95
C VAL A 162 -3.59 -4.07 -10.24
N LEU A 163 -2.27 -3.95 -10.21
CA LEU A 163 -1.47 -3.61 -11.39
C LEU A 163 -1.65 -4.61 -12.55
N PRO A 164 -1.60 -5.94 -12.34
CA PRO A 164 -1.89 -6.91 -13.40
C PRO A 164 -3.30 -6.76 -14.00
N VAL A 165 -4.29 -6.43 -13.16
CA VAL A 165 -5.68 -6.21 -13.61
C VAL A 165 -5.76 -5.04 -14.58
N PHE A 166 -5.13 -3.91 -14.21
CA PHE A 166 -5.08 -2.73 -15.08
C PHE A 166 -4.40 -3.03 -16.42
N ILE A 167 -3.26 -3.71 -16.39
CA ILE A 167 -2.50 -4.07 -17.59
C ILE A 167 -3.32 -5.02 -18.49
N SER A 168 -3.97 -6.03 -17.92
CA SER A 168 -4.79 -6.99 -18.67
C SER A 168 -5.94 -6.31 -19.42
N GLY A 169 -6.62 -5.36 -18.78
CA GLY A 169 -7.67 -4.60 -19.44
C GLY A 169 -7.14 -3.69 -20.54
N SER A 170 -5.98 -3.04 -20.34
CA SER A 170 -5.33 -2.23 -21.39
C SER A 170 -4.95 -3.08 -22.60
N ILE A 171 -4.41 -4.28 -22.37
CA ILE A 171 -4.11 -5.25 -23.46
C ILE A 171 -5.39 -5.64 -24.20
N THR A 172 -6.51 -5.80 -23.47
CA THR A 172 -7.80 -6.11 -24.09
C THR A 172 -8.25 -4.98 -25.02
N VAL A 173 -8.19 -3.72 -24.56
CA VAL A 173 -8.54 -2.56 -25.39
C VAL A 173 -7.66 -2.50 -26.63
N ASP A 174 -6.33 -2.56 -26.44
CA ASP A 174 -5.37 -2.49 -27.55
C ASP A 174 -5.62 -3.61 -28.57
N SER A 175 -5.83 -4.82 -28.10
CA SER A 175 -6.01 -5.99 -28.96
C SER A 175 -7.33 -5.94 -29.75
N VAL A 176 -8.41 -5.39 -29.18
CA VAL A 176 -9.70 -5.26 -29.89
C VAL A 176 -9.66 -4.09 -30.87
N THR A 177 -9.16 -2.92 -30.45
CA THR A 177 -9.08 -1.74 -31.31
C THR A 177 -8.12 -1.95 -32.49
N GLU A 178 -7.02 -2.67 -32.28
CA GLU A 178 -6.06 -2.97 -33.35
C GLU A 178 -6.71 -3.84 -34.47
N GLU A 179 -7.60 -4.73 -34.13
CA GLU A 179 -8.31 -5.52 -35.13
C GLU A 179 -9.38 -4.74 -35.89
N ILE A 180 -10.04 -3.80 -35.18
CA ILE A 180 -10.97 -2.86 -35.80
C ILE A 180 -10.21 -1.97 -36.81
N ASP A 181 -9.11 -1.35 -36.37
CA ASP A 181 -8.30 -0.45 -37.20
C ASP A 181 -7.70 -1.15 -38.45
N ARG A 182 -7.34 -2.41 -38.31
CA ARG A 182 -6.74 -3.18 -39.43
C ARG A 182 -7.78 -3.84 -40.36
N GLY A 183 -9.07 -3.74 -40.07
CA GLY A 183 -10.13 -4.42 -40.82
C GLY A 183 -10.02 -5.96 -40.78
N THR A 184 -9.24 -6.52 -39.84
CA THR A 184 -9.02 -7.97 -39.74
C THR A 184 -10.27 -8.70 -39.24
N LEU A 185 -11.20 -8.00 -38.61
CA LEU A 185 -12.52 -8.52 -38.24
C LEU A 185 -13.29 -8.99 -39.47
N GLU A 186 -13.15 -8.33 -40.64
CA GLU A 186 -13.75 -8.76 -41.89
C GLU A 186 -13.14 -10.08 -42.45
N LEU A 187 -11.82 -10.23 -42.30
CA LEU A 187 -11.10 -11.43 -42.72
C LEU A 187 -11.47 -12.66 -41.89
N LEU A 188 -11.79 -12.45 -40.60
CA LEU A 188 -12.23 -13.52 -39.71
C LEU A 188 -13.65 -14.01 -40.03
N ARG A 189 -14.44 -13.25 -40.80
CA ARG A 189 -15.77 -13.71 -41.33
C ARG A 189 -15.68 -14.86 -42.33
N VAL A 190 -14.51 -15.07 -42.93
CA VAL A 190 -14.29 -16.23 -43.81
C VAL A 190 -14.06 -17.51 -43.00
N ALA A 191 -13.66 -17.37 -41.72
CA ALA A 191 -13.57 -18.50 -40.80
C ALA A 191 -14.95 -18.76 -40.13
N PRO A 192 -15.26 -19.98 -39.71
CA PRO A 192 -16.50 -20.28 -39.00
C PRO A 192 -16.49 -19.83 -37.53
N VAL A 193 -16.01 -18.59 -37.27
CA VAL A 193 -15.81 -18.01 -35.93
C VAL A 193 -16.58 -16.70 -35.86
N GLY A 194 -17.47 -16.58 -34.87
CA GLY A 194 -18.25 -15.36 -34.68
C GLY A 194 -17.48 -14.26 -33.93
N LEU A 195 -17.91 -12.99 -34.09
CA LEU A 195 -17.36 -11.86 -33.35
C LEU A 195 -17.36 -12.12 -31.83
N ARG A 196 -18.37 -12.80 -31.31
CA ARG A 196 -18.45 -13.19 -29.89
C ARG A 196 -17.29 -14.09 -29.47
N ASP A 197 -16.97 -15.10 -30.31
CA ASP A 197 -15.92 -16.06 -29.96
C ASP A 197 -14.55 -15.41 -29.97
N ILE A 198 -14.33 -14.42 -30.84
CA ILE A 198 -13.11 -13.63 -30.90
C ILE A 198 -12.97 -12.75 -29.64
N VAL A 199 -14.00 -12.01 -29.29
CA VAL A 199 -14.01 -11.16 -28.10
C VAL A 199 -13.86 -12.01 -26.84
N ASP A 200 -14.58 -13.13 -26.74
CA ASP A 200 -14.49 -14.06 -25.61
C ASP A 200 -13.06 -14.63 -25.47
N GLY A 201 -12.42 -15.02 -26.56
CA GLY A 201 -11.05 -15.51 -26.58
C GLY A 201 -10.04 -14.46 -26.08
N LYS A 202 -10.19 -13.22 -26.55
CA LYS A 202 -9.32 -12.11 -26.13
C LYS A 202 -9.49 -11.74 -24.66
N VAL A 203 -10.75 -11.59 -24.22
CA VAL A 203 -11.07 -11.31 -22.81
C VAL A 203 -10.57 -12.44 -21.93
N ALA A 204 -10.79 -13.71 -22.29
CA ALA A 204 -10.32 -14.85 -21.51
C ALA A 204 -8.79 -14.90 -21.41
N ALA A 205 -8.08 -14.68 -22.52
CA ALA A 205 -6.62 -14.69 -22.56
C ALA A 205 -6.04 -13.55 -21.69
N ALA A 206 -6.55 -12.33 -21.84
CA ALA A 206 -6.08 -11.19 -21.08
C ALA A 206 -6.47 -11.29 -19.60
N ALA A 207 -7.71 -11.65 -19.27
CA ALA A 207 -8.18 -11.81 -17.91
C ALA A 207 -7.48 -12.95 -17.17
N GLY A 208 -7.11 -14.04 -17.88
CA GLY A 208 -6.35 -15.15 -17.31
C GLY A 208 -4.91 -14.80 -16.94
N LEU A 209 -4.32 -13.80 -17.58
CA LEU A 209 -2.95 -13.37 -17.29
C LEU A 209 -2.80 -12.74 -15.91
N ALA A 210 -3.78 -11.93 -15.47
CA ALA A 210 -3.72 -11.21 -14.20
C ALA A 210 -3.62 -12.13 -12.96
N PRO A 211 -4.46 -13.17 -12.79
CA PRO A 211 -4.33 -14.08 -11.64
C PRO A 211 -3.03 -14.89 -11.65
N ILE A 212 -2.48 -15.21 -12.83
CA ILE A 212 -1.17 -15.87 -12.94
C ILE A 212 -0.08 -14.92 -12.41
N GLN A 213 -0.09 -13.65 -12.81
CA GLN A 213 0.84 -12.66 -12.34
C GLN A 213 0.67 -12.38 -10.84
N ALA A 214 -0.56 -12.29 -10.36
CA ALA A 214 -0.83 -12.12 -8.93
C ALA A 214 -0.29 -13.29 -8.10
N GLY A 215 -0.49 -14.54 -8.57
CA GLY A 215 0.09 -15.71 -7.95
C GLY A 215 1.62 -15.66 -7.91
N LEU A 216 2.25 -15.23 -9.01
CA LEU A 216 3.71 -15.04 -9.06
C LEU A 216 4.18 -13.98 -8.05
N TRP A 217 3.47 -12.85 -7.93
CA TRP A 217 3.79 -11.82 -6.93
C TRP A 217 3.68 -12.32 -5.50
N ILE A 218 2.63 -13.09 -5.19
CA ILE A 218 2.45 -13.67 -3.86
C ILE A 218 3.61 -14.61 -3.55
N VAL A 219 3.97 -15.51 -4.46
CA VAL A 219 5.11 -16.42 -4.29
C VAL A 219 6.41 -15.65 -4.07
N LEU A 220 6.64 -14.57 -4.83
CA LEU A 220 7.85 -13.74 -4.66
C LEU A 220 7.86 -13.01 -3.32
N LEU A 221 6.72 -12.54 -2.81
CA LEU A 221 6.61 -11.95 -1.47
C LEU A 221 6.92 -12.99 -0.38
N GLU A 222 6.40 -14.21 -0.50
CA GLU A 222 6.68 -15.30 0.45
C GLU A 222 8.15 -15.70 0.43
N LEU A 223 8.78 -15.80 -0.74
CA LEU A 223 10.21 -16.07 -0.87
C LEU A 223 11.08 -14.95 -0.24
N ASN A 224 10.58 -13.73 -0.19
CA ASN A 224 11.23 -12.59 0.47
C ASN A 224 10.87 -12.47 1.98
N GLY A 225 10.23 -13.49 2.56
CA GLY A 225 9.92 -13.54 3.99
C GLY A 225 8.66 -12.75 4.40
N THR A 226 7.80 -12.43 3.43
CA THR A 226 6.49 -11.80 3.71
C THR A 226 5.40 -12.86 3.62
N ASP A 227 4.83 -13.24 4.75
CA ASP A 227 3.70 -14.19 4.80
C ASP A 227 2.45 -13.56 4.20
N VAL A 228 1.85 -14.20 3.19
CA VAL A 228 0.60 -13.76 2.58
C VAL A 228 -0.50 -14.78 2.88
N ALA A 229 -1.35 -14.45 3.84
CA ALA A 229 -2.50 -15.29 4.16
C ALA A 229 -3.55 -15.27 3.04
N ASN A 230 -4.39 -16.32 2.98
CA ASN A 230 -5.51 -16.43 2.06
C ASN A 230 -5.14 -16.21 0.57
N ALA A 231 -3.93 -16.59 0.16
CA ALA A 231 -3.44 -16.44 -1.21
C ALA A 231 -4.44 -16.91 -2.30
N PRO A 232 -5.11 -18.08 -2.19
CA PRO A 232 -6.10 -18.50 -3.19
C PRO A 232 -7.29 -17.55 -3.33
N VAL A 233 -7.74 -16.94 -2.22
CA VAL A 233 -8.84 -15.97 -2.22
C VAL A 233 -8.42 -14.67 -2.89
N LEU A 234 -7.17 -14.23 -2.65
CA LEU A 234 -6.58 -13.07 -3.31
C LEU A 234 -6.45 -13.27 -4.82
N VAL A 235 -5.98 -14.43 -5.25
CA VAL A 235 -5.93 -14.79 -6.68
C VAL A 235 -7.33 -14.81 -7.30
N GLY A 236 -8.32 -15.32 -6.56
CA GLY A 236 -9.73 -15.29 -6.97
C GLY A 236 -10.29 -13.87 -7.10
N LEU A 237 -9.94 -12.98 -6.18
CA LEU A 237 -10.29 -11.56 -6.24
C LEU A 237 -9.71 -10.91 -7.52
N VAL A 238 -8.43 -11.17 -7.80
CA VAL A 238 -7.75 -10.66 -9.00
C VAL A 238 -8.41 -11.19 -10.26
N ALA A 239 -8.77 -12.48 -10.30
CA ALA A 239 -9.47 -13.07 -11.45
C ALA A 239 -10.83 -12.41 -11.70
N GLY A 240 -11.61 -12.16 -10.64
CA GLY A 240 -12.87 -11.43 -10.73
C GLY A 240 -12.69 -9.99 -11.24
N LEU A 241 -11.75 -9.25 -10.64
CA LEU A 241 -11.43 -7.88 -11.07
C LEU A 241 -10.93 -7.84 -12.52
N ALA A 242 -10.07 -8.78 -12.90
CA ALA A 242 -9.54 -8.85 -14.26
C ALA A 242 -10.64 -9.12 -15.29
N LEU A 243 -11.56 -10.05 -15.00
CA LEU A 243 -12.70 -10.32 -15.89
C LEU A 243 -13.60 -9.08 -16.03
N LEU A 244 -13.86 -8.39 -14.92
CA LEU A 244 -14.65 -7.15 -14.91
C LEU A 244 -13.99 -6.05 -15.75
N VAL A 245 -12.69 -5.82 -15.55
CA VAL A 245 -11.93 -4.73 -16.19
C VAL A 245 -11.65 -5.05 -17.66
N CYS A 246 -11.33 -6.32 -18.01
CA CYS A 246 -11.20 -6.74 -19.41
C CYS A 246 -12.53 -6.67 -20.15
N GLY A 247 -13.64 -7.05 -19.48
CA GLY A 247 -14.98 -6.90 -20.02
C GLY A 247 -15.34 -5.44 -20.32
N LEU A 248 -15.02 -4.54 -19.38
CA LEU A 248 -15.16 -3.09 -19.57
C LEU A 248 -14.29 -2.60 -20.75
N GLY A 249 -13.03 -3.05 -20.80
CA GLY A 249 -12.09 -2.71 -21.88
C GLY A 249 -12.61 -3.11 -23.27
N ALA A 250 -13.12 -4.35 -23.39
CA ALA A 250 -13.71 -4.82 -24.62
C ALA A 250 -14.97 -4.02 -25.01
N ALA A 251 -15.85 -3.71 -24.05
CA ALA A 251 -17.05 -2.92 -24.31
C ALA A 251 -16.70 -1.49 -24.78
N VAL A 252 -15.70 -0.86 -24.15
CA VAL A 252 -15.22 0.47 -24.53
C VAL A 252 -14.57 0.45 -25.91
N ALA A 253 -13.76 -0.57 -26.20
CA ALA A 253 -13.10 -0.72 -27.50
C ALA A 253 -14.08 -0.85 -28.68
N LEU A 254 -15.21 -1.53 -28.43
CA LEU A 254 -16.28 -1.69 -29.43
C LEU A 254 -17.18 -0.44 -29.58
N ALA A 255 -17.20 0.44 -28.57
CA ALA A 255 -18.07 1.64 -28.57
C ALA A 255 -17.31 2.93 -28.93
N ALA A 256 -16.00 2.95 -28.82
CA ALA A 256 -15.19 4.16 -29.03
C ALA A 256 -14.91 4.39 -30.53
N PRO A 257 -14.85 5.66 -30.97
CA PRO A 257 -14.64 5.98 -32.39
C PRO A 257 -13.19 5.72 -32.87
N ASP A 258 -12.25 5.69 -31.97
CA ASP A 258 -10.83 5.47 -32.27
C ASP A 258 -10.07 4.90 -31.05
N ARG A 259 -8.86 4.38 -31.31
CA ARG A 259 -7.99 3.76 -30.29
C ARG A 259 -7.63 4.71 -29.14
N ARG A 260 -7.43 6.01 -29.39
CA ARG A 260 -7.07 6.98 -28.35
C ARG A 260 -8.25 7.24 -27.42
N ALA A 261 -9.44 7.41 -27.98
CA ALA A 261 -10.68 7.54 -27.22
C ALA A 261 -10.95 6.28 -26.39
N ALA A 262 -10.76 5.08 -26.97
CA ALA A 262 -10.91 3.80 -26.28
C ALA A 262 -9.98 3.71 -25.06
N GLN A 263 -8.68 4.01 -25.22
CA GLN A 263 -7.70 3.98 -24.14
C GLN A 263 -8.00 5.02 -23.05
N PHE A 264 -8.42 6.21 -23.45
CA PHE A 264 -8.79 7.26 -22.48
C PHE A 264 -10.03 6.86 -21.67
N LEU A 265 -11.11 6.41 -22.35
CA LEU A 265 -12.34 5.99 -21.69
C LEU A 265 -12.12 4.78 -20.79
N TYR A 266 -11.28 3.84 -21.21
CA TYR A 266 -10.85 2.70 -20.41
C TYR A 266 -10.14 3.17 -19.14
N SER A 267 -9.14 4.05 -19.26
CA SER A 267 -8.36 4.54 -18.12
C SER A 267 -9.24 5.24 -17.09
N VAL A 268 -10.17 6.09 -17.56
CA VAL A 268 -11.17 6.74 -16.69
C VAL A 268 -12.11 5.71 -16.07
N GLY A 269 -12.61 4.75 -16.85
CA GLY A 269 -13.51 3.71 -16.38
C GLY A 269 -12.88 2.82 -15.30
N VAL A 270 -11.64 2.40 -15.49
CA VAL A 270 -10.90 1.60 -14.50
C VAL A 270 -10.63 2.40 -13.23
N LEU A 271 -10.25 3.68 -13.38
CA LEU A 271 -10.05 4.56 -12.22
C LEU A 271 -11.35 4.70 -11.41
N LEU A 272 -12.49 4.81 -12.06
CA LEU A 272 -13.79 4.86 -11.40
C LEU A 272 -14.15 3.53 -10.72
N VAL A 273 -13.90 2.39 -11.36
CA VAL A 273 -14.20 1.05 -10.80
C VAL A 273 -13.29 0.76 -9.60
N ILE A 274 -11.97 0.88 -9.77
CA ILE A 274 -11.00 0.55 -8.71
C ILE A 274 -10.98 1.64 -7.64
N GLY A 275 -10.91 2.92 -8.04
CA GLY A 275 -10.91 4.06 -7.12
C GLY A 275 -12.22 4.20 -6.36
N GLY A 276 -13.36 4.04 -7.04
CA GLY A 276 -14.66 4.00 -6.39
C GLY A 276 -14.80 2.82 -5.42
N GLY A 277 -14.29 1.65 -5.81
CA GLY A 277 -14.21 0.48 -4.94
C GLY A 277 -13.33 0.71 -3.71
N ALA A 278 -12.24 1.46 -3.83
CA ALA A 278 -11.35 1.79 -2.72
C ALA A 278 -11.99 2.72 -1.67
N LEU A 279 -13.01 3.49 -2.04
CA LEU A 279 -13.75 4.35 -1.11
C LEU A 279 -14.75 3.57 -0.24
N LEU A 280 -15.05 2.32 -0.59
CA LEU A 280 -15.95 1.48 0.20
C LEU A 280 -15.22 0.94 1.44
N PRO A 281 -15.88 0.89 2.63
CA PRO A 281 -15.27 0.36 3.87
C PRO A 281 -14.75 -1.07 3.75
N HIS A 282 -15.37 -1.89 2.88
CA HIS A 282 -15.00 -3.27 2.54
C HIS A 282 -14.74 -3.40 1.04
N GLY A 283 -14.11 -2.39 0.43
CA GLY A 283 -13.77 -2.42 -0.98
C GLY A 283 -12.68 -3.44 -1.30
N PRO A 284 -12.49 -3.77 -2.60
CA PRO A 284 -11.54 -4.82 -3.01
C PRO A 284 -10.10 -4.57 -2.55
N VAL A 285 -9.67 -3.31 -2.46
CA VAL A 285 -8.32 -2.92 -1.98
C VAL A 285 -8.17 -3.19 -0.48
N THR A 286 -9.17 -2.79 0.33
CA THR A 286 -9.18 -3.03 1.78
C THR A 286 -9.32 -4.52 2.09
N ALA A 287 -10.17 -5.23 1.36
CA ALA A 287 -10.34 -6.68 1.49
C ALA A 287 -9.02 -7.42 1.15
N ALA A 288 -8.29 -6.99 0.10
CA ALA A 288 -6.99 -7.55 -0.24
C ALA A 288 -5.97 -7.37 0.89
N ALA A 289 -5.89 -6.19 1.50
CA ALA A 289 -5.01 -5.93 2.63
C ALA A 289 -5.33 -6.83 3.84
N ARG A 290 -6.61 -6.91 4.25
CA ARG A 290 -7.04 -7.71 5.40
C ARG A 290 -6.88 -9.22 5.18
N LEU A 291 -7.18 -9.70 3.98
CA LEU A 291 -6.97 -11.08 3.57
C LEU A 291 -5.48 -11.43 3.61
N GLY A 292 -4.63 -10.55 3.09
CA GLY A 292 -3.18 -10.75 3.07
C GLY A 292 -2.54 -10.82 4.46
N ILE A 293 -3.01 -10.00 5.41
CA ILE A 293 -2.54 -10.03 6.82
C ILE A 293 -3.07 -11.26 7.58
N GLY A 294 -4.11 -11.95 7.07
CA GLY A 294 -4.75 -13.06 7.79
C GLY A 294 -5.78 -12.60 8.84
N SER A 295 -6.29 -11.38 8.72
CA SER A 295 -7.33 -10.83 9.62
C SER A 295 -8.60 -10.40 8.85
N PRO A 296 -9.18 -11.30 8.03
CA PRO A 296 -10.38 -10.97 7.25
C PRO A 296 -11.63 -10.94 8.14
N ALA A 297 -12.53 -9.99 7.85
CA ALA A 297 -13.90 -10.04 8.33
C ALA A 297 -14.77 -10.87 7.35
N THR A 298 -15.93 -11.36 7.80
CA THR A 298 -16.90 -12.02 6.90
C THR A 298 -17.29 -11.12 5.73
N ALA A 299 -17.36 -9.81 5.95
CA ALA A 299 -17.65 -8.82 4.91
C ALA A 299 -16.60 -8.77 3.79
N ASP A 300 -15.34 -9.09 4.07
CA ASP A 300 -14.27 -9.10 3.08
C ASP A 300 -14.44 -10.28 2.11
N PHE A 301 -14.83 -11.47 2.61
CA PHE A 301 -15.20 -12.60 1.76
C PHE A 301 -16.45 -12.33 0.91
N LEU A 302 -17.44 -11.64 1.49
CA LEU A 302 -18.63 -11.22 0.73
C LEU A 302 -18.27 -10.20 -0.35
N ALA A 303 -17.33 -9.29 -0.10
CA ALA A 303 -16.83 -8.35 -1.10
C ALA A 303 -16.15 -9.09 -2.26
N VAL A 304 -15.31 -10.09 -1.97
CA VAL A 304 -14.67 -10.93 -3.01
C VAL A 304 -15.73 -11.67 -3.84
N ALA A 305 -16.70 -12.29 -3.17
CA ALA A 305 -17.82 -12.97 -3.85
C ALA A 305 -18.65 -11.98 -4.69
N GLY A 306 -18.91 -10.78 -4.17
CA GLY A 306 -19.61 -9.71 -4.87
C GLY A 306 -18.89 -9.26 -6.14
N VAL A 307 -17.57 -9.10 -6.08
CA VAL A 307 -16.73 -8.82 -7.27
C VAL A 307 -16.88 -9.95 -8.30
N GLY A 308 -16.83 -11.21 -7.88
CA GLY A 308 -17.03 -12.35 -8.77
C GLY A 308 -18.40 -12.35 -9.46
N VAL A 309 -19.47 -12.09 -8.71
CA VAL A 309 -20.83 -11.99 -9.25
C VAL A 309 -20.95 -10.82 -10.24
N LEU A 310 -20.40 -9.65 -9.88
CA LEU A 310 -20.39 -8.48 -10.78
C LEU A 310 -19.59 -8.75 -12.05
N ALA A 311 -18.46 -9.45 -11.97
CA ALA A 311 -17.64 -9.81 -13.11
C ALA A 311 -18.41 -10.72 -14.08
N VAL A 312 -19.08 -11.75 -13.56
CA VAL A 312 -19.91 -12.67 -14.38
C VAL A 312 -21.09 -11.92 -15.00
N ALA A 313 -21.76 -11.07 -14.24
CA ALA A 313 -22.89 -10.27 -14.74
C ALA A 313 -22.44 -9.27 -15.84
N ALA A 314 -21.33 -8.57 -15.62
CA ALA A 314 -20.75 -7.66 -16.62
C ALA A 314 -20.32 -8.39 -17.90
N TYR A 315 -19.69 -9.56 -17.75
CA TYR A 315 -19.32 -10.39 -18.89
C TYR A 315 -20.55 -10.91 -19.67
N ALA A 316 -21.60 -11.33 -18.97
CA ALA A 316 -22.86 -11.69 -19.62
C ALA A 316 -23.51 -10.50 -20.34
N GLY A 317 -23.39 -9.30 -19.77
CA GLY A 317 -23.79 -8.03 -20.40
C GLY A 317 -23.00 -7.74 -21.68
N LEU A 318 -21.66 -7.89 -21.63
CA LEU A 318 -20.78 -7.74 -22.77
C LEU A 318 -21.18 -8.69 -23.91
N ARG A 319 -21.38 -9.97 -23.62
CA ARG A 319 -21.81 -10.96 -24.64
C ARG A 319 -23.14 -10.59 -25.30
N ARG A 320 -24.08 -10.00 -24.55
CA ARG A 320 -25.34 -9.50 -25.12
C ARG A 320 -25.10 -8.27 -26.01
N LEU A 321 -24.22 -7.38 -25.59
CA LEU A 321 -23.85 -6.18 -26.35
C LEU A 321 -23.18 -6.58 -27.68
N VAL A 322 -22.17 -7.43 -27.64
CA VAL A 322 -21.47 -7.94 -28.84
C VAL A 322 -22.44 -8.62 -29.81
N GLY A 323 -23.47 -9.29 -29.28
CA GLY A 323 -24.48 -9.93 -30.14
C GLY A 323 -25.46 -8.97 -30.82
N ARG A 324 -25.47 -7.70 -30.46
CA ARG A 324 -26.29 -6.65 -31.07
C ARG A 324 -25.47 -5.73 -32.00
N VAL A 325 -24.15 -5.78 -31.88
CA VAL A 325 -23.25 -5.03 -32.75
C VAL A 325 -23.24 -5.70 -34.11
N ASP A 326 -23.67 -4.99 -35.13
CA ASP A 326 -23.59 -5.44 -36.50
C ASP A 326 -22.14 -5.29 -36.95
N ALA A 327 -21.50 -6.37 -37.32
CA ALA A 327 -20.10 -6.38 -37.72
C ALA A 327 -19.85 -5.51 -38.97
N ASP A 328 -20.90 -5.10 -39.67
CA ASP A 328 -20.84 -4.20 -40.83
C ASP A 328 -20.81 -2.71 -40.43
N ALA A 329 -20.99 -2.40 -39.14
CA ALA A 329 -21.02 -1.03 -38.61
C ALA A 329 -19.73 -0.65 -37.87
N LEU A 330 -18.78 -1.60 -37.74
CA LEU A 330 -17.46 -1.39 -37.14
C LEU A 330 -16.43 -1.18 -38.23
#